data_b0722475103947cf8816c619999051af
#
_entry.id   b0722475103947cf8816c619999051af
#
_cell.length_a   1.000
_cell.length_b   1.000
_cell.length_c   1.000
_cell.angle_alpha   90.00
_cell.angle_beta   90.00
_cell.angle_gamma   90.00
#
_symmetry.space_group_name_H-M   'P 1'
#
loop_
_entity.id
_entity.type
_entity.pdbx_description
1 polymer ?
#
loop_
_entity_poly.entity_id
_entity_poly.type
_entity_poly.pdbx_seq_one_letter_code
_entity_poly.pdbx_strand_id
1 'polypeptide(L)'
;DLLFREEVRAFISEAFTPDLQQQMARSKNGYMEKDAHVSWQKRLYEKGWAAPNWPVEHGGAGFSPTQKFIFTQEMDSAGAPHPIAFGLAMVAPVIMAFGSDEQKQRFLPDILASNVWWCQGYSEPGSGSDLASLQMKAEDKGDHYLCNGSKIWTTMAQHADWIFCLVRTAKTEKRQEGISFLLIEMDSPGVKVAPLVTLDGPAKGQQEINQVFFEDVK
;
A
#
# COMPACT_ATOMS: atom_id res chain seq x y z
N ASP A 1 1.68 -0.44 -30.81
CA ASP A 1 2.74 -0.57 -29.77
C ASP A 1 3.77 0.57 -29.83
N LEU A 2 4.30 0.96 -31.02
CA LEU A 2 5.24 2.08 -31.12
C LEU A 2 4.60 3.42 -30.74
N LEU A 3 3.39 3.72 -31.21
CA LEU A 3 2.66 4.94 -30.87
C LEU A 3 2.37 5.02 -29.36
N PHE A 4 1.99 3.89 -28.75
CA PHE A 4 1.77 3.85 -27.30
C PHE A 4 3.08 4.11 -26.52
N ARG A 5 4.21 3.57 -26.99
CA ARG A 5 5.52 3.84 -26.40
C ARG A 5 5.89 5.32 -26.46
N GLU A 6 5.65 5.95 -27.61
CA GLU A 6 5.87 7.39 -27.76
C GLU A 6 4.97 8.21 -26.85
N GLU A 7 3.70 7.81 -26.70
CA GLU A 7 2.76 8.44 -25.77
C GLU A 7 3.23 8.34 -24.31
N VAL A 8 3.72 7.16 -23.88
CA VAL A 8 4.24 6.96 -22.53
C VAL A 8 5.48 7.84 -22.29
N ARG A 9 6.41 7.89 -23.26
CA ARG A 9 7.60 8.75 -23.18
C ARG A 9 7.25 10.23 -23.09
N ALA A 10 6.32 10.69 -23.91
CA ALA A 10 5.84 12.08 -23.88
C ALA A 10 5.24 12.42 -22.53
N PHE A 11 4.36 11.54 -22.00
CA PHE A 11 3.78 11.72 -20.68
C PHE A 11 4.84 11.80 -19.58
N ILE A 12 5.80 10.87 -19.55
CA ILE A 12 6.85 10.86 -18.54
C ILE A 12 7.70 12.15 -18.64
N SER A 13 8.06 12.56 -19.86
CA SER A 13 8.85 13.78 -20.08
C SER A 13 8.16 15.04 -19.55
N GLU A 14 6.84 15.11 -19.62
CA GLU A 14 6.03 16.22 -19.11
C GLU A 14 5.75 16.09 -17.60
N ALA A 15 5.30 14.90 -17.17
CA ALA A 15 4.77 14.69 -15.83
C ALA A 15 5.84 14.42 -14.76
N PHE A 16 6.98 13.78 -15.13
CA PHE A 16 8.09 13.52 -14.21
C PHE A 16 9.04 14.73 -14.19
N THR A 17 8.60 15.76 -13.49
CA THR A 17 9.26 17.08 -13.42
C THR A 17 10.66 17.02 -12.81
N PRO A 18 11.53 18.02 -13.06
CA PRO A 18 12.88 18.08 -12.46
C PRO A 18 12.88 17.96 -10.92
N ASP A 19 11.86 18.50 -10.25
CA ASP A 19 11.72 18.36 -8.79
C ASP A 19 11.48 16.90 -8.37
N LEU A 20 10.55 16.21 -9.02
CA LEU A 20 10.31 14.78 -8.78
C LEU A 20 11.53 13.92 -9.10
N GLN A 21 12.25 14.24 -10.20
CA GLN A 21 13.52 13.58 -10.56
C GLN A 21 14.56 13.76 -9.45
N GLN A 22 14.69 14.97 -8.92
CA GLN A 22 15.64 15.27 -7.85
C GLN A 22 15.26 14.54 -6.55
N GLN A 23 13.98 14.48 -6.20
CA GLN A 23 13.51 13.73 -5.03
C GLN A 23 13.74 12.23 -5.20
N MET A 24 13.46 11.67 -6.38
CA MET A 24 13.73 10.26 -6.68
C MET A 24 15.22 9.94 -6.61
N ALA A 25 16.09 10.80 -7.15
CA ALA A 25 17.54 10.62 -7.09
C ALA A 25 18.11 10.68 -5.65
N ARG A 26 17.42 11.36 -4.73
CA ARG A 26 17.79 11.44 -3.31
C ARG A 26 17.14 10.34 -2.46
N SER A 27 16.14 9.66 -3.00
CA SER A 27 15.40 8.64 -2.28
C SER A 27 16.29 7.43 -1.98
N LYS A 28 16.09 6.83 -0.80
CA LYS A 28 16.58 5.49 -0.50
C LYS A 28 15.47 4.49 -0.87
N ASN A 29 15.87 3.34 -1.39
CA ASN A 29 14.94 2.23 -1.69
C ASN A 29 13.78 2.60 -2.64
N GLY A 30 13.89 3.72 -3.40
CA GLY A 30 12.85 4.15 -4.33
C GLY A 30 11.66 4.87 -3.69
N TYR A 31 11.73 5.21 -2.41
CA TYR A 31 10.67 5.96 -1.73
C TYR A 31 11.02 7.45 -1.64
N MET A 32 10.22 8.27 -2.32
CA MET A 32 10.25 9.72 -2.17
C MET A 32 9.47 10.14 -0.90
N GLU A 33 9.51 11.42 -0.57
CA GLU A 33 8.60 11.99 0.44
C GLU A 33 7.13 11.79 0.03
N LYS A 34 6.22 11.69 1.03
CA LYS A 34 4.78 11.42 0.81
C LYS A 34 4.18 12.33 -0.25
N ASP A 35 4.38 13.64 -0.13
CA ASP A 35 3.77 14.62 -1.04
C ASP A 35 4.23 14.45 -2.49
N ALA A 36 5.47 14.03 -2.70
CA ALA A 36 5.98 13.75 -4.03
C ALA A 36 5.35 12.49 -4.64
N HIS A 37 5.18 11.43 -3.86
CA HIS A 37 4.45 10.24 -4.29
C HIS A 37 2.99 10.56 -4.62
N VAL A 38 2.31 11.33 -3.77
CA VAL A 38 0.93 11.77 -4.00
C VAL A 38 0.85 12.59 -5.29
N SER A 39 1.73 13.58 -5.47
CA SER A 39 1.77 14.40 -6.68
C SER A 39 1.98 13.54 -7.95
N TRP A 40 2.91 12.58 -7.90
CA TRP A 40 3.17 11.68 -9.02
C TRP A 40 1.97 10.79 -9.34
N GLN A 41 1.39 10.12 -8.33
CA GLN A 41 0.24 9.24 -8.55
C GLN A 41 -0.98 10.00 -9.05
N LYS A 42 -1.21 11.24 -8.61
CA LYS A 42 -2.29 12.10 -9.12
C LYS A 42 -2.14 12.41 -10.60
N ARG A 43 -0.93 12.66 -11.09
CA ARG A 43 -0.66 12.84 -12.53
C ARG A 43 -0.97 11.58 -13.33
N LEU A 44 -0.57 10.42 -12.81
CA LEU A 44 -0.95 9.13 -13.40
C LEU A 44 -2.46 8.90 -13.36
N TYR A 45 -3.12 9.29 -12.28
CA TYR A 45 -4.57 9.20 -12.14
C TYR A 45 -5.32 10.07 -13.15
N GLU A 46 -4.91 11.33 -13.29
CA GLU A 46 -5.47 12.28 -14.28
C GLU A 46 -5.31 11.78 -15.72
N LYS A 47 -4.21 11.09 -16.01
CA LYS A 47 -3.97 10.43 -17.30
C LYS A 47 -4.77 9.12 -17.46
N GLY A 48 -5.37 8.58 -16.39
CA GLY A 48 -6.05 7.28 -16.37
C GLY A 48 -5.07 6.08 -16.27
N TRP A 49 -3.86 6.28 -15.81
CA TRP A 49 -2.77 5.29 -15.81
C TRP A 49 -2.28 4.86 -14.42
N ALA A 50 -2.93 5.33 -13.34
CA ALA A 50 -2.51 5.02 -11.98
C ALA A 50 -2.59 3.53 -11.64
N ALA A 51 -3.54 2.80 -12.24
CA ALA A 51 -3.77 1.39 -11.95
C ALA A 51 -3.82 0.53 -13.23
N PRO A 52 -2.66 0.28 -13.89
CA PRO A 52 -2.61 -0.47 -15.15
C PRO A 52 -3.09 -1.92 -15.04
N ASN A 53 -3.12 -2.47 -13.82
CA ASN A 53 -3.51 -3.86 -13.56
C ASN A 53 -4.95 -4.02 -13.04
N TRP A 54 -5.65 -2.93 -12.75
CA TRP A 54 -7.03 -3.02 -12.29
C TRP A 54 -8.01 -3.29 -13.44
N PRO A 55 -9.16 -3.93 -13.15
CA PRO A 55 -10.29 -3.98 -14.06
C PRO A 55 -10.76 -2.57 -14.44
N VAL A 56 -11.22 -2.40 -15.68
CA VAL A 56 -11.66 -1.10 -16.19
C VAL A 56 -12.84 -0.55 -15.40
N GLU A 57 -13.75 -1.42 -14.96
CA GLU A 57 -14.93 -1.08 -14.14
C GLU A 57 -14.56 -0.47 -12.77
N HIS A 58 -13.32 -0.64 -12.32
CA HIS A 58 -12.78 -0.04 -11.10
C HIS A 58 -11.77 1.09 -11.38
N GLY A 59 -11.71 1.59 -12.61
CA GLY A 59 -10.82 2.69 -13.00
C GLY A 59 -9.44 2.24 -13.48
N GLY A 60 -9.27 0.96 -13.82
CA GLY A 60 -8.06 0.46 -14.45
C GLY A 60 -7.82 1.02 -15.84
N ALA A 61 -6.56 1.10 -16.25
CA ALA A 61 -6.14 1.72 -17.52
C ALA A 61 -6.56 0.96 -18.78
N GLY A 62 -7.06 -0.29 -18.67
CA GLY A 62 -7.46 -1.10 -19.81
C GLY A 62 -6.30 -1.55 -20.72
N PHE A 63 -5.08 -1.49 -20.23
CA PHE A 63 -3.90 -1.85 -21.01
C PHE A 63 -3.87 -3.33 -21.37
N SER A 64 -3.55 -3.63 -22.64
CA SER A 64 -3.15 -4.96 -23.05
C SER A 64 -1.88 -5.44 -22.35
N PRO A 65 -1.56 -6.74 -22.30
CA PRO A 65 -0.31 -7.22 -21.73
C PRO A 65 0.94 -6.56 -22.32
N THR A 66 0.95 -6.31 -23.63
CA THR A 66 2.06 -5.61 -24.31
C THR A 66 2.17 -4.14 -23.86
N GLN A 67 1.03 -3.45 -23.72
CA GLN A 67 1.02 -2.06 -23.24
C GLN A 67 1.49 -1.96 -21.77
N LYS A 68 1.10 -2.90 -20.92
CA LYS A 68 1.60 -2.98 -19.53
C LYS A 68 3.12 -3.13 -19.50
N PHE A 69 3.66 -4.02 -20.33
CA PHE A 69 5.10 -4.21 -20.46
C PHE A 69 5.79 -2.93 -20.93
N ILE A 70 5.28 -2.29 -22.00
CA ILE A 70 5.83 -1.04 -22.52
C ILE A 70 5.81 0.06 -21.45
N PHE A 71 4.68 0.21 -20.77
CA PHE A 71 4.51 1.21 -19.70
C PHE A 71 5.55 1.02 -18.60
N THR A 72 5.67 -0.20 -18.06
CA THR A 72 6.67 -0.52 -17.03
C THR A 72 8.09 -0.26 -17.52
N GLN A 73 8.44 -0.71 -18.74
CA GLN A 73 9.77 -0.54 -19.31
C GLN A 73 10.14 0.94 -19.48
N GLU A 74 9.22 1.78 -19.95
CA GLU A 74 9.50 3.21 -20.13
C GLU A 74 9.59 3.96 -18.78
N MET A 75 8.77 3.58 -17.79
CA MET A 75 8.88 4.09 -16.42
C MET A 75 10.26 3.78 -15.82
N ASP A 76 10.68 2.51 -15.89
CA ASP A 76 11.98 2.07 -15.37
C ASP A 76 13.14 2.74 -16.09
N SER A 77 13.07 2.84 -17.43
CA SER A 77 14.11 3.47 -18.24
C SER A 77 14.29 4.96 -17.96
N ALA A 78 13.21 5.63 -17.59
CA ALA A 78 13.22 7.05 -17.22
C ALA A 78 13.58 7.27 -15.73
N GLY A 79 13.71 6.21 -14.93
CA GLY A 79 13.86 6.30 -13.47
C GLY A 79 12.64 6.90 -12.77
N ALA A 80 11.46 6.84 -13.40
CA ALA A 80 10.22 7.33 -12.82
C ALA A 80 9.69 6.33 -11.78
N PRO A 81 9.20 6.79 -10.61
CA PRO A 81 8.75 5.89 -9.56
C PRO A 81 7.44 5.20 -9.94
N HIS A 82 7.33 3.93 -9.59
CA HIS A 82 6.04 3.26 -9.58
C HIS A 82 5.19 3.77 -8.42
N PRO A 83 3.85 3.82 -8.56
CA PRO A 83 2.97 4.12 -7.44
C PRO A 83 3.18 3.16 -6.28
N ILE A 84 2.95 3.65 -5.04
CA ILE A 84 3.08 2.82 -3.83
C ILE A 84 2.12 1.61 -3.90
N ALA A 85 2.68 0.42 -3.73
CA ALA A 85 1.98 -0.84 -3.99
C ALA A 85 0.87 -1.17 -2.99
N PHE A 86 0.97 -0.69 -1.73
CA PHE A 86 0.08 -1.13 -0.63
C PHE A 86 -1.40 -0.91 -0.93
N GLY A 87 -1.77 0.26 -1.44
CA GLY A 87 -3.14 0.55 -1.87
C GLY A 87 -3.47 -0.19 -3.18
N LEU A 88 -2.74 0.14 -4.24
CA LEU A 88 -3.10 -0.24 -5.61
C LEU A 88 -2.90 -1.72 -5.93
N ALA A 89 -1.81 -2.33 -5.44
CA ALA A 89 -1.44 -3.70 -5.83
C ALA A 89 -1.71 -4.74 -4.74
N MET A 90 -1.94 -4.34 -3.49
CA MET A 90 -2.12 -5.28 -2.38
C MET A 90 -3.55 -5.26 -1.83
N VAL A 91 -4.02 -4.17 -1.21
CA VAL A 91 -5.35 -4.16 -0.57
C VAL A 91 -6.50 -4.05 -1.57
N ALA A 92 -6.36 -3.24 -2.61
CA ALA A 92 -7.46 -3.05 -3.56
C ALA A 92 -7.90 -4.34 -4.27
N PRO A 93 -7.00 -5.24 -4.74
CA PRO A 93 -7.41 -6.52 -5.29
C PRO A 93 -8.22 -7.38 -4.31
N VAL A 94 -7.90 -7.33 -3.02
CA VAL A 94 -8.65 -8.04 -1.97
C VAL A 94 -10.04 -7.42 -1.80
N ILE A 95 -10.13 -6.08 -1.74
CA ILE A 95 -11.42 -5.37 -1.66
C ILE A 95 -12.28 -5.66 -2.91
N MET A 96 -11.70 -5.66 -4.10
CA MET A 96 -12.43 -5.99 -5.34
C MET A 96 -13.00 -7.41 -5.32
N ALA A 97 -12.22 -8.38 -4.80
CA ALA A 97 -12.59 -9.79 -4.82
C ALA A 97 -13.56 -10.18 -3.68
N PHE A 98 -13.42 -9.58 -2.50
CA PHE A 98 -14.07 -10.06 -1.28
C PHE A 98 -14.83 -8.96 -0.52
N GLY A 99 -14.61 -7.69 -0.83
CA GLY A 99 -15.28 -6.58 -0.18
C GLY A 99 -16.75 -6.46 -0.58
N SER A 100 -17.57 -5.90 0.31
CA SER A 100 -18.93 -5.50 -0.02
C SER A 100 -18.94 -4.33 -1.02
N ASP A 101 -20.09 -4.06 -1.63
CA ASP A 101 -20.22 -2.95 -2.57
C ASP A 101 -19.96 -1.59 -1.89
N GLU A 102 -20.37 -1.46 -0.62
CA GLU A 102 -20.08 -0.26 0.20
C GLU A 102 -18.57 -0.11 0.43
N GLN A 103 -17.85 -1.20 0.70
CA GLN A 103 -16.39 -1.16 0.87
C GLN A 103 -15.69 -0.80 -0.44
N LYS A 104 -16.12 -1.35 -1.57
CA LYS A 104 -15.59 -0.99 -2.89
C LYS A 104 -15.80 0.48 -3.20
N GLN A 105 -17.03 0.99 -2.98
CA GLN A 105 -17.36 2.39 -3.21
C GLN A 105 -16.59 3.34 -2.26
N ARG A 106 -16.37 2.93 -1.01
CA ARG A 106 -15.65 3.72 -0.01
C ARG A 106 -14.15 3.83 -0.32
N PHE A 107 -13.51 2.73 -0.65
CA PHE A 107 -12.05 2.67 -0.65
C PHE A 107 -11.40 2.78 -2.02
N LEU A 108 -11.95 2.15 -3.06
CA LEU A 108 -11.26 2.05 -4.35
C LEU A 108 -11.01 3.41 -5.03
N PRO A 109 -11.96 4.36 -5.05
CA PRO A 109 -11.71 5.67 -5.66
C PRO A 109 -10.58 6.44 -4.98
N ASP A 110 -10.53 6.44 -3.65
CA ASP A 110 -9.51 7.16 -2.88
C ASP A 110 -8.13 6.52 -2.95
N ILE A 111 -8.06 5.18 -3.04
CA ILE A 111 -6.82 4.45 -3.32
C ILE A 111 -6.29 4.85 -4.70
N LEU A 112 -7.14 4.86 -5.71
CA LEU A 112 -6.77 5.16 -7.09
C LEU A 112 -6.24 6.59 -7.24
N ALA A 113 -6.91 7.55 -6.60
CA ALA A 113 -6.56 8.97 -6.62
C ALA A 113 -5.44 9.36 -5.65
N SER A 114 -4.89 8.41 -4.86
CA SER A 114 -3.91 8.68 -3.78
C SER A 114 -4.41 9.67 -2.72
N ASN A 115 -5.69 9.65 -2.41
CA ASN A 115 -6.27 10.43 -1.31
C ASN A 115 -6.12 9.71 0.03
N VAL A 116 -6.00 8.38 0.01
CA VAL A 116 -5.86 7.51 1.18
C VAL A 116 -4.66 6.60 1.01
N TRP A 117 -3.80 6.57 2.01
CA TRP A 117 -2.60 5.74 2.01
C TRP A 117 -2.76 4.53 2.92
N TRP A 118 -2.17 3.41 2.48
CA TRP A 118 -2.27 2.11 3.12
C TRP A 118 -0.89 1.58 3.51
N CYS A 119 -0.83 0.81 4.60
CA CYS A 119 0.32 -0.03 4.93
C CYS A 119 -0.12 -1.46 5.25
N GLN A 120 0.86 -2.38 5.27
CA GLN A 120 0.62 -3.80 5.44
C GLN A 120 0.98 -4.25 6.86
N GLY A 121 0.05 -4.91 7.55
CA GLY A 121 0.22 -5.47 8.88
C GLY A 121 0.18 -7.01 8.87
N TYR A 122 1.22 -7.67 8.34
CA TYR A 122 1.29 -9.13 8.28
C TYR A 122 2.21 -9.71 9.34
N SER A 123 3.52 -9.47 9.20
CA SER A 123 4.54 -10.03 10.10
C SER A 123 4.42 -9.50 11.53
N GLU A 124 4.77 -10.35 12.48
CA GLU A 124 4.90 -10.03 13.91
C GLU A 124 6.32 -10.35 14.36
N PRO A 125 6.79 -9.87 15.53
CA PRO A 125 8.13 -10.19 16.03
C PRO A 125 8.42 -11.70 16.12
N GLY A 126 7.39 -12.52 16.37
CA GLY A 126 7.50 -13.98 16.43
C GLY A 126 6.96 -14.72 15.20
N SER A 127 6.51 -14.00 14.14
CA SER A 127 5.82 -14.62 13.00
C SER A 127 6.14 -13.87 11.71
N GLY A 128 7.01 -14.44 10.90
CA GLY A 128 7.41 -13.92 9.60
C GLY A 128 7.14 -14.95 8.51
N SER A 129 8.13 -15.79 8.17
CA SER A 129 7.98 -16.86 7.17
C SER A 129 6.90 -17.88 7.57
N ASP A 130 6.79 -18.22 8.86
CA ASP A 130 5.63 -18.95 9.39
C ASP A 130 4.51 -17.96 9.77
N LEU A 131 3.92 -17.33 8.76
CA LEU A 131 2.88 -16.31 8.95
C LEU A 131 1.64 -16.87 9.66
N ALA A 132 1.34 -18.16 9.47
CA ALA A 132 0.22 -18.82 10.14
C ALA A 132 0.35 -18.88 11.68
N SER A 133 1.55 -18.62 12.22
CA SER A 133 1.79 -18.54 13.66
C SER A 133 1.46 -17.19 14.29
N LEU A 134 0.95 -16.22 13.51
CA LEU A 134 0.59 -14.88 14.00
C LEU A 134 -0.33 -14.94 15.24
N GLN A 135 -0.14 -13.99 16.16
CA GLN A 135 -0.78 -13.96 17.48
C GLN A 135 -1.64 -12.72 17.71
N MET A 136 -1.51 -11.65 16.90
CA MET A 136 -2.36 -10.47 17.05
C MET A 136 -3.83 -10.87 17.04
N LYS A 137 -4.54 -10.65 18.16
CA LYS A 137 -5.94 -11.04 18.34
C LYS A 137 -6.86 -9.97 17.79
N ALA A 138 -7.99 -10.40 17.23
CA ALA A 138 -9.18 -9.59 17.02
C ALA A 138 -10.35 -10.33 17.64
N GLU A 139 -10.75 -9.91 18.84
CA GLU A 139 -11.84 -10.53 19.59
C GLU A 139 -13.17 -9.94 19.15
N ASP A 140 -14.09 -10.80 18.71
CA ASP A 140 -15.43 -10.40 18.31
C ASP A 140 -16.24 -9.99 19.56
N LYS A 141 -16.73 -8.74 19.58
CA LYS A 141 -17.58 -8.17 20.63
C LYS A 141 -19.03 -7.97 20.16
N GLY A 142 -19.37 -8.50 18.98
CA GLY A 142 -20.69 -8.45 18.37
C GLY A 142 -20.85 -7.30 17.39
N ASP A 143 -20.65 -6.08 17.81
CA ASP A 143 -20.73 -4.86 16.98
C ASP A 143 -19.38 -4.34 16.51
N HIS A 144 -18.27 -4.84 17.08
CA HIS A 144 -16.89 -4.49 16.71
C HIS A 144 -15.91 -5.63 17.04
N TYR A 145 -14.70 -5.54 16.52
CA TYR A 145 -13.55 -6.32 16.94
C TYR A 145 -12.68 -5.52 17.89
N LEU A 146 -12.19 -6.18 18.96
CA LEU A 146 -11.19 -5.61 19.86
C LEU A 146 -9.82 -6.18 19.51
N CYS A 147 -8.94 -5.34 18.97
CA CYS A 147 -7.65 -5.73 18.40
C CYS A 147 -6.52 -5.46 19.40
N ASN A 148 -5.70 -6.49 19.67
CA ASN A 148 -4.54 -6.44 20.57
C ASN A 148 -3.36 -7.20 19.98
N GLY A 149 -2.17 -6.54 19.94
CA GLY A 149 -0.94 -7.14 19.46
C GLY A 149 0.00 -6.16 18.80
N SER A 150 0.87 -6.63 17.92
CA SER A 150 1.75 -5.76 17.15
C SER A 150 2.12 -6.34 15.80
N LYS A 151 2.42 -5.45 14.84
CA LYS A 151 2.96 -5.78 13.53
C LYS A 151 4.34 -5.16 13.37
N ILE A 152 5.22 -5.84 12.65
CA ILE A 152 6.62 -5.41 12.45
C ILE A 152 6.95 -5.37 10.95
N TRP A 153 8.02 -4.65 10.60
CA TRP A 153 8.45 -4.43 9.21
C TRP A 153 7.41 -3.69 8.37
N THR A 154 6.60 -2.86 9.00
CA THR A 154 5.53 -2.13 8.34
C THR A 154 6.09 -0.88 7.66
N THR A 155 6.33 -1.00 6.35
CA THR A 155 6.84 0.10 5.53
C THR A 155 5.79 1.21 5.45
N MET A 156 6.23 2.48 5.59
CA MET A 156 5.42 3.70 5.46
C MET A 156 4.23 3.82 6.44
N ALA A 157 4.21 3.06 7.55
CA ALA A 157 3.13 3.13 8.53
C ALA A 157 2.93 4.54 9.11
N GLN A 158 4.00 5.34 9.22
CA GLN A 158 3.94 6.74 9.71
C GLN A 158 3.16 7.68 8.78
N HIS A 159 2.90 7.26 7.55
CA HIS A 159 2.17 8.03 6.54
C HIS A 159 0.81 7.45 6.18
N ALA A 160 0.53 6.22 6.63
CA ALA A 160 -0.67 5.50 6.28
C ALA A 160 -1.90 6.00 7.04
N ASP A 161 -3.02 6.09 6.34
CA ASP A 161 -4.34 6.38 6.92
C ASP A 161 -5.00 5.07 7.38
N TRP A 162 -4.69 3.96 6.70
CA TRP A 162 -5.23 2.63 6.95
C TRP A 162 -4.14 1.57 6.93
N ILE A 163 -4.34 0.52 7.74
CA ILE A 163 -3.54 -0.71 7.70
C ILE A 163 -4.44 -1.90 7.40
N PHE A 164 -4.01 -2.76 6.46
CA PHE A 164 -4.64 -4.07 6.27
C PHE A 164 -3.85 -5.13 7.02
N CYS A 165 -4.54 -5.75 7.99
CA CYS A 165 -3.94 -6.67 8.93
C CYS A 165 -4.44 -8.10 8.76
N LEU A 166 -3.53 -9.07 8.88
CA LEU A 166 -3.88 -10.43 9.21
C LEU A 166 -3.94 -10.57 10.73
N VAL A 167 -5.09 -11.04 11.25
CA VAL A 167 -5.36 -11.14 12.69
C VAL A 167 -5.92 -12.50 13.06
N ARG A 168 -5.78 -12.89 14.33
CA ARG A 168 -6.31 -14.12 14.89
C ARG A 168 -7.72 -13.89 15.43
N THR A 169 -8.75 -14.35 14.70
CA THR A 169 -10.15 -14.29 15.12
C THR A 169 -10.63 -15.60 15.74
N ALA A 170 -9.97 -16.73 15.45
CA ALA A 170 -10.32 -18.03 16.04
C ALA A 170 -9.07 -18.89 16.23
N LYS A 171 -9.17 -19.88 17.13
CA LYS A 171 -8.22 -20.99 17.26
C LYS A 171 -8.88 -22.25 16.70
N THR A 172 -8.27 -22.82 15.65
CA THR A 172 -8.74 -24.03 14.97
C THR A 172 -7.62 -25.05 14.92
N GLU A 173 -7.91 -26.27 14.51
CA GLU A 173 -6.89 -27.33 14.33
C GLU A 173 -5.85 -26.90 13.29
N LYS A 174 -6.29 -26.29 12.19
CA LYS A 174 -5.43 -25.71 11.18
C LYS A 174 -5.25 -24.22 11.42
N ARG A 175 -4.03 -23.81 11.76
CA ARG A 175 -3.72 -22.41 12.13
C ARG A 175 -4.24 -21.37 11.12
N GLN A 176 -4.22 -21.70 9.83
CA GLN A 176 -4.63 -20.81 8.73
C GLN A 176 -6.12 -20.45 8.79
N GLU A 177 -6.98 -21.39 9.20
CA GLU A 177 -8.44 -21.22 9.21
C GLU A 177 -8.94 -20.21 10.24
N GLY A 178 -8.12 -19.89 11.26
CA GLY A 178 -8.45 -18.89 12.29
C GLY A 178 -7.93 -17.49 12.01
N ILE A 179 -7.52 -17.20 10.78
CA ILE A 179 -6.96 -15.90 10.37
C ILE A 179 -8.00 -15.14 9.56
N SER A 180 -8.19 -13.87 9.91
CA SER A 180 -9.04 -12.92 9.17
C SER A 180 -8.23 -11.74 8.67
N PHE A 181 -8.75 -11.08 7.64
CA PHE A 181 -8.18 -9.87 7.05
C PHE A 181 -9.03 -8.68 7.50
N LEU A 182 -8.44 -7.79 8.29
CA LEU A 182 -9.11 -6.58 8.79
C LEU A 182 -8.49 -5.32 8.20
N LEU A 183 -9.35 -4.32 7.98
CA LEU A 183 -8.96 -2.95 7.62
C LEU A 183 -9.12 -2.10 8.88
N ILE A 184 -8.03 -1.48 9.35
CA ILE A 184 -8.00 -0.72 10.61
C ILE A 184 -7.53 0.70 10.29
N GLU A 185 -8.24 1.71 10.82
CA GLU A 185 -7.82 3.11 10.73
C GLU A 185 -6.58 3.35 11.59
N MET A 186 -5.56 4.02 11.05
CA MET A 186 -4.30 4.24 11.74
C MET A 186 -4.38 5.31 12.83
N ASP A 187 -5.39 6.17 12.79
CA ASP A 187 -5.69 7.17 13.83
C ASP A 187 -6.61 6.64 14.96
N SER A 188 -7.02 5.36 14.89
CA SER A 188 -7.82 4.74 15.95
C SER A 188 -7.11 4.83 17.29
N PRO A 189 -7.84 5.17 18.38
CA PRO A 189 -7.29 5.13 19.74
C PRO A 189 -6.66 3.77 20.04
N GLY A 190 -5.42 3.77 20.56
CA GLY A 190 -4.67 2.54 20.85
C GLY A 190 -3.70 2.10 19.76
N VAL A 191 -3.73 2.69 18.56
CA VAL A 191 -2.71 2.48 17.53
C VAL A 191 -1.50 3.36 17.82
N LYS A 192 -0.31 2.74 17.83
CA LYS A 192 0.97 3.44 18.00
C LYS A 192 1.98 2.97 16.96
N VAL A 193 2.63 3.91 16.28
CA VAL A 193 3.69 3.63 15.29
C VAL A 193 5.04 3.99 15.89
N ALA A 194 5.98 3.06 15.84
CA ALA A 194 7.35 3.26 16.30
C ALA A 194 8.35 2.94 15.17
N PRO A 195 9.35 3.82 14.92
CA PRO A 195 10.35 3.57 13.91
C PRO A 195 11.25 2.38 14.29
N LEU A 196 11.64 1.60 13.29
CA LEU A 196 12.70 0.60 13.41
C LEU A 196 13.97 1.16 12.77
N VAL A 197 15.08 1.07 13.51
CA VAL A 197 16.39 1.43 12.98
C VAL A 197 16.95 0.25 12.21
N THR A 198 17.16 0.44 10.92
CA THR A 198 17.78 -0.55 10.03
C THR A 198 19.30 -0.40 10.00
N LEU A 199 20.02 -1.41 9.46
CA LEU A 199 21.49 -1.41 9.43
C LEU A 199 22.06 -0.22 8.63
N ASP A 200 21.40 0.16 7.56
CA ASP A 200 21.75 1.30 6.70
C ASP A 200 21.32 2.65 7.31
N GLY A 201 20.55 2.59 8.39
CA GLY A 201 19.99 3.75 9.09
C GLY A 201 18.96 4.51 8.27
N PRO A 202 18.09 5.29 8.89
CA PRO A 202 17.28 6.24 8.16
C PRO A 202 18.21 7.31 7.56
N ALA A 203 17.98 7.73 6.31
CA ALA A 203 18.50 9.03 5.88
C ALA A 203 17.99 10.07 6.87
N LYS A 204 18.79 11.11 7.15
CA LYS A 204 18.47 12.13 8.17
C LYS A 204 17.02 12.59 8.01
N GLY A 205 16.16 12.21 8.97
CA GLY A 205 14.73 12.56 8.97
C GLY A 205 13.78 11.63 8.19
N GLN A 206 14.27 10.58 7.51
CA GLN A 206 13.41 9.64 6.79
C GLN A 206 13.22 8.36 7.59
N GLN A 207 12.02 8.16 8.10
CA GLN A 207 11.56 6.90 8.66
C GLN A 207 10.89 6.09 7.55
N GLU A 208 11.27 4.83 7.39
CA GLU A 208 10.69 3.96 6.36
C GLU A 208 9.98 2.77 6.99
N ILE A 209 10.69 2.04 7.86
CA ILE A 209 10.21 0.78 8.44
C ILE A 209 9.77 1.00 9.89
N ASN A 210 8.64 0.37 10.25
CA ASN A 210 8.01 0.59 11.54
C ASN A 210 7.59 -0.72 12.20
N GLN A 211 7.41 -0.63 13.52
CA GLN A 211 6.55 -1.51 14.30
C GLN A 211 5.25 -0.75 14.63
N VAL A 212 4.12 -1.42 14.49
CA VAL A 212 2.79 -0.88 14.82
C VAL A 212 2.21 -1.70 15.97
N PHE A 213 1.82 -1.01 17.02
CA PHE A 213 1.22 -1.59 18.22
C PHE A 213 -0.27 -1.31 18.25
N PHE A 214 -1.05 -2.27 18.74
CA PHE A 214 -2.49 -2.19 18.90
C PHE A 214 -2.83 -2.54 20.35
N GLU A 215 -3.42 -1.60 21.06
CA GLU A 215 -3.80 -1.72 22.46
C GLU A 215 -5.28 -1.34 22.58
N ASP A 216 -6.14 -2.36 22.75
CA ASP A 216 -7.60 -2.24 22.83
C ASP A 216 -8.22 -1.42 21.67
N VAL A 217 -7.72 -1.62 20.45
CA VAL A 217 -8.21 -0.94 19.25
C VAL A 217 -9.53 -1.55 18.80
N LYS A 218 -10.54 -0.68 18.60
CA LYS A 218 -11.88 -1.06 18.12
C LYS A 218 -12.03 -0.83 16.64
#